data_f468d886936758f03f905e2a9d639737
#
_entry.id   f468d886936758f03f905e2a9d639737
#
_cell.length_a   1.000
_cell.length_b   1.000
_cell.length_c   1.000
_cell.angle_alpha   90.00
_cell.angle_beta   90.00
_cell.angle_gamma   90.00
#
_symmetry.space_group_name_H-M   'P 1'
#
loop_
_entity.id
_entity.type
_entity.pdbx_description
1 polymer ?
#
loop_
_entity_poly.entity_id
_entity_poly.type
_entity_poly.pdbx_seq_one_letter_code
_entity_poly.pdbx_strand_id
1 'polypeptide(L)'
;SRAGYQVDNWRHAQGREKLSSLLTAGKNDNGNPIDDETRAYMIYAFTESSDGDVHFLDELYGKRSNLGSYGRALLALALQEHKDGRAREIAKLIEGSAQQDEFEAHWQTARVNDYGRDVYLDAEATSLSLKALSQIDPGSHLLPKAARWLVKNRQNGYYWLSTKETAFAIYGLTD
;
A
#
# COMPACT_ATOMS: atom_id res chain seq x y z
N SER A 1 -8.85 1.92 -18.20
CA SER A 1 -7.70 1.66 -17.34
C SER A 1 -6.62 2.72 -17.55
N ARG A 2 -5.81 3.03 -16.55
CA ARG A 2 -4.66 3.97 -16.67
C ARG A 2 -3.63 3.53 -17.71
N ALA A 3 -3.54 2.22 -17.96
CA ALA A 3 -2.63 1.64 -18.95
C ALA A 3 -3.19 1.65 -20.40
N GLY A 4 -4.35 2.27 -20.66
CA GLY A 4 -4.95 2.39 -21.99
C GLY A 4 -5.66 1.13 -22.51
N TYR A 5 -5.64 0.01 -21.77
CA TYR A 5 -6.34 -1.20 -22.18
C TYR A 5 -7.83 -1.14 -21.86
N GLN A 6 -8.65 -1.69 -22.76
CA GLN A 6 -10.06 -1.89 -22.46
C GLN A 6 -10.24 -2.93 -21.36
N VAL A 7 -10.96 -2.56 -20.31
CA VAL A 7 -11.35 -3.47 -19.23
C VAL A 7 -12.78 -3.92 -19.52
N ASP A 8 -13.07 -5.21 -19.34
CA ASP A 8 -14.42 -5.73 -19.39
C ASP A 8 -15.26 -5.09 -18.28
N ASN A 9 -16.17 -4.19 -18.66
CA ASN A 9 -16.96 -3.40 -17.72
C ASN A 9 -17.80 -4.27 -16.77
N TRP A 10 -18.30 -5.41 -17.26
CA TRP A 10 -19.08 -6.32 -16.44
C TRP A 10 -18.22 -6.98 -15.35
N ARG A 11 -17.05 -7.51 -15.72
CA ARG A 11 -16.11 -8.11 -14.75
C ARG A 11 -15.60 -7.10 -13.75
N HIS A 12 -15.33 -5.89 -14.21
CA HIS A 12 -14.90 -4.79 -13.34
C HIS A 12 -16.00 -4.43 -12.33
N ALA A 13 -17.26 -4.31 -12.77
CA ALA A 13 -18.38 -4.04 -11.88
C ALA A 13 -18.57 -5.15 -10.84
N GLN A 14 -18.51 -6.42 -11.25
CA GLN A 14 -18.59 -7.56 -10.33
C GLN A 14 -17.45 -7.59 -9.31
N GLY A 15 -16.22 -7.30 -9.73
CA GLY A 15 -15.08 -7.21 -8.82
C GLY A 15 -15.27 -6.12 -7.77
N ARG A 16 -15.79 -4.95 -8.16
CA ARG A 16 -16.11 -3.86 -7.24
C ARG A 16 -17.21 -4.23 -6.25
N GLU A 17 -18.29 -4.82 -6.73
CA GLU A 17 -19.39 -5.28 -5.89
C GLU A 17 -18.91 -6.29 -4.86
N LYS A 18 -18.07 -7.24 -5.27
CA LYS A 18 -17.47 -8.22 -4.37
C LYS A 18 -16.57 -7.56 -3.31
N LEU A 19 -15.70 -6.63 -3.70
CA LEU A 19 -14.86 -5.89 -2.76
C LEU A 19 -15.70 -5.11 -1.75
N SER A 20 -16.71 -4.38 -2.20
CA SER A 20 -17.64 -3.64 -1.34
C SER A 20 -18.35 -4.55 -0.35
N SER A 21 -18.84 -5.72 -0.81
CA SER A 21 -19.48 -6.72 0.04
C SER A 21 -18.54 -7.24 1.12
N LEU A 22 -17.31 -7.60 0.78
CA LEU A 22 -16.30 -8.09 1.73
C LEU A 22 -15.90 -7.01 2.75
N LEU A 23 -15.71 -5.77 2.30
CA LEU A 23 -15.39 -4.63 3.15
C LEU A 23 -16.51 -4.34 4.14
N THR A 24 -17.77 -4.40 3.70
CA THR A 24 -18.96 -4.21 4.55
C THR A 24 -19.11 -5.35 5.55
N ALA A 25 -18.92 -6.60 5.12
CA ALA A 25 -19.02 -7.76 6.00
C ALA A 25 -17.86 -7.85 7.01
N GLY A 26 -16.69 -7.27 6.70
CA GLY A 26 -15.46 -7.37 7.52
C GLY A 26 -14.90 -8.80 7.61
N LYS A 27 -15.37 -9.71 6.74
CA LYS A 27 -15.01 -11.14 6.72
C LYS A 27 -14.77 -11.60 5.29
N ASN A 28 -13.87 -12.56 5.13
CA ASN A 28 -13.65 -13.24 3.86
C ASN A 28 -14.74 -14.30 3.57
N ASP A 29 -14.68 -14.94 2.40
CA ASP A 29 -15.66 -15.95 1.98
C ASP A 29 -15.72 -17.20 2.89
N ASN A 30 -14.67 -17.43 3.67
CA ASN A 30 -14.61 -18.51 4.66
C ASN A 30 -15.14 -18.08 6.06
N GLY A 31 -15.65 -16.85 6.19
CA GLY A 31 -16.14 -16.29 7.43
C GLY A 31 -15.06 -15.78 8.39
N ASN A 32 -13.80 -15.80 8.01
CA ASN A 32 -12.70 -15.28 8.83
C ASN A 32 -12.63 -13.77 8.78
N PRO A 33 -12.33 -13.08 9.91
CA PRO A 33 -12.12 -11.64 9.94
C PRO A 33 -11.04 -11.21 8.96
N ILE A 34 -11.26 -10.08 8.28
CA ILE A 34 -10.25 -9.44 7.44
C ILE A 34 -9.40 -8.54 8.33
N ASP A 35 -8.09 -8.79 8.36
CA ASP A 35 -7.14 -7.95 9.11
C ASP A 35 -7.02 -6.54 8.50
N ASP A 36 -6.56 -5.58 9.31
CA ASP A 36 -6.52 -4.18 8.92
C ASP A 36 -5.55 -3.91 7.73
N GLU A 37 -4.46 -4.67 7.58
CA GLU A 37 -3.53 -4.54 6.45
C GLU A 37 -4.17 -5.04 5.13
N THR A 38 -4.86 -6.18 5.17
CA THR A 38 -5.63 -6.69 4.03
C THR A 38 -6.76 -5.72 3.67
N ARG A 39 -7.43 -5.17 4.70
CA ARG A 39 -8.48 -4.17 4.51
C ARG A 39 -7.94 -2.91 3.85
N ALA A 40 -6.76 -2.42 4.25
CA ALA A 40 -6.11 -1.28 3.61
C ALA A 40 -5.84 -1.53 2.11
N TYR A 41 -5.36 -2.72 1.75
CA TYR A 41 -5.16 -3.08 0.36
C TYR A 41 -6.45 -3.15 -0.44
N MET A 42 -7.51 -3.74 0.13
CA MET A 42 -8.83 -3.82 -0.51
C MET A 42 -9.43 -2.42 -0.74
N ILE A 43 -9.32 -1.53 0.25
CA ILE A 43 -9.80 -0.14 0.16
C ILE A 43 -9.01 0.61 -0.92
N TYR A 44 -7.68 0.49 -0.93
CA TYR A 44 -6.86 1.08 -1.98
C TYR A 44 -7.29 0.60 -3.38
N ALA A 45 -7.43 -0.71 -3.58
CA ALA A 45 -7.89 -1.28 -4.84
C ALA A 45 -9.31 -0.81 -5.22
N PHE A 46 -10.18 -0.63 -4.23
CA PHE A 46 -11.54 -0.13 -4.43
C PHE A 46 -11.54 1.34 -4.85
N THR A 47 -10.74 2.19 -4.21
CA THR A 47 -10.63 3.62 -4.56
C THR A 47 -10.03 3.83 -5.95
N GLU A 48 -9.06 3.01 -6.36
CA GLU A 48 -8.50 3.02 -7.72
C GLU A 48 -9.55 2.69 -8.79
N SER A 49 -10.63 2.02 -8.42
CA SER A 49 -11.67 1.53 -9.34
C SER A 49 -12.98 2.33 -9.31
N SER A 50 -13.13 3.30 -8.36
CA SER A 50 -14.41 3.97 -8.11
C SER A 50 -14.29 5.49 -7.97
N ASP A 51 -15.26 6.20 -8.52
CA ASP A 51 -15.42 7.62 -8.30
C ASP A 51 -16.13 7.86 -6.94
N GLY A 52 -15.34 8.05 -5.86
CA GLY A 52 -15.80 8.85 -4.75
C GLY A 52 -16.49 8.15 -3.57
N ASP A 53 -16.46 6.83 -3.39
CA ASP A 53 -16.91 6.24 -2.12
C ASP A 53 -15.81 6.33 -1.06
N VAL A 54 -15.89 7.37 -0.24
CA VAL A 54 -14.91 7.67 0.83
C VAL A 54 -15.25 7.00 2.17
N HIS A 55 -16.38 6.32 2.29
CA HIS A 55 -16.83 5.75 3.58
C HIS A 55 -15.80 4.79 4.19
N PHE A 56 -15.26 3.89 3.37
CA PHE A 56 -14.23 2.96 3.85
C PHE A 56 -12.90 3.65 4.18
N LEU A 57 -12.60 4.78 3.52
CA LEU A 57 -11.41 5.59 3.85
C LEU A 57 -11.52 6.22 5.22
N ASP A 58 -12.71 6.72 5.60
CA ASP A 58 -12.93 7.32 6.92
C ASP A 58 -12.78 6.29 8.02
N GLU A 59 -13.33 5.08 7.82
CA GLU A 59 -13.16 3.97 8.75
C GLU A 59 -11.69 3.58 8.91
N LEU A 60 -10.97 3.41 7.80
CA LEU A 60 -9.56 3.02 7.82
C LEU A 60 -8.69 4.11 8.45
N TYR A 61 -8.97 5.38 8.14
CA TYR A 61 -8.29 6.50 8.77
C TYR A 61 -8.48 6.52 10.29
N GLY A 62 -9.67 6.19 10.78
CA GLY A 62 -9.94 6.03 12.21
C GLY A 62 -9.05 4.97 12.87
N LYS A 63 -8.61 3.97 12.12
CA LYS A 63 -7.74 2.88 12.57
C LYS A 63 -6.25 3.08 12.25
N ARG A 64 -5.83 4.24 11.75
CA ARG A 64 -4.46 4.50 11.24
C ARG A 64 -3.34 4.21 12.24
N SER A 65 -3.62 4.30 13.54
CA SER A 65 -2.64 3.95 14.58
C SER A 65 -2.32 2.45 14.63
N ASN A 66 -3.26 1.61 14.22
CA ASN A 66 -3.12 0.15 14.21
C ASN A 66 -2.44 -0.37 12.94
N LEU A 67 -2.36 0.47 11.90
CA LEU A 67 -1.73 0.09 10.64
C LEU A 67 -0.21 0.10 10.76
N GLY A 68 0.42 -0.92 10.20
CA GLY A 68 1.86 -0.93 9.92
C GLY A 68 2.23 -0.01 8.75
N SER A 69 3.49 0.01 8.39
CA SER A 69 3.99 0.87 7.30
C SER A 69 3.33 0.56 5.96
N TYR A 70 3.05 -0.71 5.68
CA TYR A 70 2.36 -1.16 4.48
C TYR A 70 0.94 -0.59 4.38
N GLY A 71 0.12 -0.77 5.41
CA GLY A 71 -1.26 -0.28 5.42
C GLY A 71 -1.35 1.25 5.45
N ARG A 72 -0.42 1.93 6.15
CA ARG A 72 -0.32 3.40 6.13
C ARG A 72 0.00 3.92 4.74
N ALA A 73 0.93 3.30 4.02
CA ALA A 73 1.27 3.70 2.66
C ALA A 73 0.07 3.56 1.71
N LEU A 74 -0.67 2.46 1.80
CA LEU A 74 -1.90 2.27 1.02
C LEU A 74 -2.99 3.28 1.37
N LEU A 75 -3.18 3.58 2.66
CA LEU A 75 -4.12 4.62 3.10
C LEU A 75 -3.70 6.00 2.58
N ALA A 76 -2.42 6.33 2.65
CA ALA A 76 -1.90 7.61 2.15
C ALA A 76 -2.14 7.77 0.65
N LEU A 77 -1.86 6.72 -0.14
CA LEU A 77 -2.11 6.70 -1.58
C LEU A 77 -3.60 6.86 -1.90
N ALA A 78 -4.47 6.13 -1.19
CA ALA A 78 -5.91 6.22 -1.39
C ALA A 78 -6.44 7.62 -1.05
N LEU A 79 -6.00 8.23 0.04
CA LEU A 79 -6.35 9.60 0.41
C LEU A 79 -5.83 10.62 -0.62
N GLN A 80 -4.61 10.43 -1.12
CA GLN A 80 -4.01 11.29 -2.14
C GLN A 80 -4.78 11.25 -3.46
N GLU A 81 -5.24 10.07 -3.88
CA GLU A 81 -6.08 9.91 -5.08
C GLU A 81 -7.38 10.72 -4.99
N HIS A 82 -7.98 10.76 -3.79
CA HIS A 82 -9.16 11.59 -3.50
C HIS A 82 -8.85 13.05 -3.17
N LYS A 83 -7.58 13.48 -3.27
CA LYS A 83 -7.13 14.84 -2.92
C LYS A 83 -7.49 15.23 -1.48
N ASP A 84 -7.53 14.26 -0.59
CA ASP A 84 -7.85 14.43 0.82
C ASP A 84 -6.62 14.92 1.59
N GLY A 85 -6.75 16.06 2.28
CA GLY A 85 -5.64 16.68 3.01
C GLY A 85 -5.05 15.81 4.13
N ARG A 86 -5.81 14.80 4.61
CA ARG A 86 -5.35 13.81 5.59
C ARG A 86 -4.16 12.96 5.10
N ALA A 87 -3.96 12.87 3.78
CA ALA A 87 -2.81 12.20 3.20
C ALA A 87 -1.47 12.70 3.77
N ARG A 88 -1.35 14.02 4.03
CA ARG A 88 -0.14 14.61 4.62
C ARG A 88 0.12 14.16 6.06
N GLU A 89 -0.94 13.95 6.85
CA GLU A 89 -0.78 13.42 8.21
C GLU A 89 -0.25 11.99 8.17
N ILE A 90 -0.79 11.15 7.28
CA ILE A 90 -0.33 9.78 7.12
C ILE A 90 1.11 9.74 6.58
N ALA A 91 1.48 10.64 5.65
CA ALA A 91 2.86 10.75 5.16
C ALA A 91 3.85 11.01 6.31
N LYS A 92 3.51 11.91 7.27
CA LYS A 92 4.34 12.14 8.46
C LYS A 92 4.48 10.90 9.34
N LEU A 93 3.40 10.09 9.48
CA LEU A 93 3.48 8.82 10.22
C LEU A 93 4.38 7.80 9.51
N ILE A 94 4.35 7.77 8.17
CA ILE A 94 5.25 6.96 7.37
C ILE A 94 6.70 7.42 7.59
N GLU A 95 6.99 8.71 7.45
CA GLU A 95 8.34 9.25 7.68
C GLU A 95 8.86 8.93 9.08
N GLY A 96 8.04 9.12 10.10
CA GLY A 96 8.40 8.85 11.49
C GLY A 96 8.64 7.39 11.83
N SER A 97 8.20 6.45 10.97
CA SER A 97 8.40 5.01 11.14
C SER A 97 9.55 4.43 10.29
N ALA A 98 10.22 5.25 9.51
CA ALA A 98 11.34 4.83 8.68
C ALA A 98 12.53 4.37 9.51
N GLN A 99 13.07 3.22 9.18
CA GLN A 99 14.40 2.81 9.62
C GLN A 99 15.42 3.38 8.64
N GLN A 100 16.34 4.19 9.12
CA GLN A 100 17.29 4.88 8.25
C GLN A 100 18.67 5.00 8.87
N ASP A 101 19.66 5.02 8.00
CA ASP A 101 21.02 5.43 8.29
C ASP A 101 21.43 6.65 7.44
N GLU A 102 22.73 6.91 7.29
CA GLU A 102 23.24 8.01 6.45
C GLU A 102 22.84 7.84 4.98
N PHE A 103 22.78 6.62 4.47
CA PHE A 103 22.69 6.31 3.03
C PHE A 103 21.36 5.73 2.61
N GLU A 104 20.70 4.98 3.48
CA GLU A 104 19.54 4.15 3.14
C GLU A 104 18.38 4.39 4.10
N ALA A 105 17.17 4.13 3.62
CA ALA A 105 15.96 4.08 4.44
C ALA A 105 15.04 2.95 3.95
N HIS A 106 14.34 2.32 4.88
CA HIS A 106 13.34 1.31 4.57
C HIS A 106 12.26 1.24 5.65
N TRP A 107 11.17 0.58 5.33
CA TRP A 107 10.07 0.33 6.26
C TRP A 107 9.90 -1.16 6.46
N GLN A 108 9.83 -1.56 7.72
CA GLN A 108 9.57 -2.94 8.09
C GLN A 108 8.08 -3.13 8.35
N THR A 109 7.59 -4.29 7.94
CA THR A 109 6.30 -4.79 8.36
C THR A 109 6.38 -6.29 8.51
N ALA A 110 5.90 -6.78 9.64
CA ALA A 110 5.76 -8.20 9.88
C ALA A 110 4.28 -8.58 9.70
N ARG A 111 4.04 -9.66 8.99
CA ARG A 111 2.72 -10.24 8.83
C ARG A 111 2.80 -11.73 9.12
N VAL A 112 1.86 -12.23 9.90
CA VAL A 112 1.69 -13.67 10.10
C VAL A 112 0.89 -14.21 8.92
N ASN A 113 1.44 -15.18 8.20
CA ASN A 113 0.70 -15.86 7.15
C ASN A 113 -0.25 -16.92 7.74
N ASP A 114 -1.09 -17.53 6.90
CA ASP A 114 -2.07 -18.56 7.28
C ASP A 114 -1.43 -19.81 7.92
N TYR A 115 -0.11 -19.95 7.85
CA TYR A 115 0.67 -21.03 8.46
C TYR A 115 1.38 -20.62 9.76
N GLY A 116 1.04 -19.44 10.32
CA GLY A 116 1.64 -18.94 11.56
C GLY A 116 3.10 -18.51 11.45
N ARG A 117 3.59 -18.26 10.23
CA ARG A 117 4.97 -17.78 10.00
C ARG A 117 4.99 -16.27 9.81
N ASP A 118 5.98 -15.63 10.40
CA ASP A 118 6.26 -14.22 10.13
C ASP A 118 6.71 -14.05 8.68
N VAL A 119 6.01 -13.20 7.96
CA VAL A 119 6.37 -12.82 6.59
C VAL A 119 6.76 -11.34 6.63
N TYR A 120 8.01 -11.08 6.34
CA TYR A 120 8.52 -9.71 6.24
C TYR A 120 8.27 -9.20 4.82
N LEU A 121 7.53 -8.12 4.73
CA LEU A 121 7.15 -7.48 3.46
C LEU A 121 7.91 -6.15 3.29
N ASP A 122 9.19 -6.12 3.69
CA ASP A 122 9.99 -4.90 3.73
C ASP A 122 10.12 -4.23 2.36
N ALA A 123 10.31 -5.03 1.30
CA ALA A 123 10.38 -4.50 -0.06
C ALA A 123 9.04 -3.91 -0.51
N GLU A 124 7.92 -4.55 -0.15
CA GLU A 124 6.58 -4.05 -0.45
C GLU A 124 6.28 -2.77 0.34
N ALA A 125 6.52 -2.79 1.66
CA ALA A 125 6.29 -1.63 2.52
C ALA A 125 7.16 -0.44 2.11
N THR A 126 8.43 -0.69 1.78
CA THR A 126 9.35 0.35 1.31
C THR A 126 8.92 0.92 -0.04
N SER A 127 8.50 0.07 -0.96
CA SER A 127 8.03 0.49 -2.29
C SER A 127 6.78 1.36 -2.22
N LEU A 128 5.80 0.94 -1.44
CA LEU A 128 4.55 1.70 -1.26
C LEU A 128 4.78 2.99 -0.48
N SER A 129 5.63 2.97 0.55
CA SER A 129 6.00 4.19 1.29
C SER A 129 6.75 5.18 0.41
N LEU A 130 7.68 4.70 -0.42
CA LEU A 130 8.36 5.52 -1.42
C LEU A 130 7.36 6.16 -2.38
N LYS A 131 6.42 5.37 -2.92
CA LYS A 131 5.37 5.86 -3.82
C LYS A 131 4.48 6.91 -3.15
N ALA A 132 4.01 6.65 -1.94
CA ALA A 132 3.17 7.57 -1.20
C ALA A 132 3.90 8.91 -0.93
N LEU A 133 5.15 8.83 -0.45
CA LEU A 133 5.94 10.02 -0.18
C LEU A 133 6.26 10.79 -1.45
N SER A 134 6.60 10.13 -2.57
CA SER A 134 6.88 10.83 -3.84
C SER A 134 5.70 11.66 -4.33
N GLN A 135 4.47 11.23 -4.08
CA GLN A 135 3.25 11.93 -4.48
C GLN A 135 2.81 13.01 -3.50
N ILE A 136 3.05 12.82 -2.18
CA ILE A 136 2.51 13.68 -1.13
C ILE A 136 3.54 14.71 -0.66
N ASP A 137 4.79 14.30 -0.51
CA ASP A 137 5.93 15.15 -0.14
C ASP A 137 7.15 14.86 -1.02
N PRO A 138 7.17 15.35 -2.26
CA PRO A 138 8.27 15.11 -3.19
C PRO A 138 9.61 15.71 -2.74
N GLY A 139 9.62 16.54 -1.69
CA GLY A 139 10.82 17.07 -1.05
C GLY A 139 11.41 16.19 0.05
N SER A 140 10.79 15.08 0.38
CA SER A 140 11.27 14.21 1.47
C SER A 140 12.68 13.66 1.21
N HIS A 141 13.56 13.85 2.19
CA HIS A 141 14.93 13.35 2.15
C HIS A 141 15.02 11.81 2.17
N LEU A 142 13.92 11.13 2.50
CA LEU A 142 13.84 9.68 2.51
C LEU A 142 13.72 9.07 1.10
N LEU A 143 13.25 9.82 0.10
CA LEU A 143 13.03 9.30 -1.24
C LEU A 143 14.31 8.68 -1.86
N PRO A 144 15.44 9.41 -1.95
CA PRO A 144 16.66 8.86 -2.53
C PRO A 144 17.25 7.71 -1.70
N LYS A 145 17.03 7.73 -0.37
CA LYS A 145 17.48 6.68 0.54
C LYS A 145 16.68 5.39 0.36
N ALA A 146 15.35 5.50 0.24
CA ALA A 146 14.46 4.37 0.01
C ALA A 146 14.69 3.72 -1.36
N ALA A 147 14.83 4.54 -2.39
CA ALA A 147 15.17 4.04 -3.73
C ALA A 147 16.51 3.27 -3.72
N ARG A 148 17.52 3.79 -3.03
CA ARG A 148 18.83 3.11 -2.89
C ARG A 148 18.69 1.78 -2.17
N TRP A 149 17.94 1.73 -1.08
CA TRP A 149 17.70 0.50 -0.35
C TRP A 149 17.02 -0.56 -1.22
N LEU A 150 15.96 -0.20 -1.96
CA LEU A 150 15.29 -1.11 -2.89
C LEU A 150 16.25 -1.67 -3.94
N VAL A 151 17.03 -0.80 -4.58
CA VAL A 151 17.99 -1.22 -5.62
C VAL A 151 19.06 -2.17 -5.06
N LYS A 152 19.57 -1.91 -3.85
CA LYS A 152 20.59 -2.73 -3.19
C LYS A 152 20.06 -4.10 -2.77
N ASN A 153 18.79 -4.18 -2.36
CA ASN A 153 18.18 -5.41 -1.88
C ASN A 153 17.57 -6.31 -2.99
N ARG A 154 17.97 -6.10 -4.25
CA ARG A 154 17.62 -6.99 -5.36
C ARG A 154 18.36 -8.32 -5.24
N GLN A 155 17.64 -9.41 -5.47
CA GLN A 155 18.21 -10.74 -5.58
C GLN A 155 18.99 -10.87 -6.92
N ASN A 156 20.21 -11.30 -6.88
CA ASN A 156 21.09 -11.44 -8.05
C ASN A 156 21.15 -10.19 -8.95
N GLY A 157 20.80 -9.01 -8.42
CA GLY A 157 20.80 -7.73 -9.14
C GLY A 157 19.59 -7.47 -10.06
N TYR A 158 18.62 -8.38 -10.16
CA TYR A 158 17.55 -8.27 -11.17
C TYR A 158 16.14 -8.23 -10.62
N TYR A 159 15.82 -8.94 -9.51
CA TYR A 159 14.46 -9.08 -8.98
C TYR A 159 14.46 -9.05 -7.45
N TRP A 160 13.29 -8.94 -6.84
CA TRP A 160 13.09 -9.09 -5.41
C TRP A 160 12.59 -10.51 -5.08
N LEU A 161 12.41 -10.85 -3.82
CA LEU A 161 12.17 -12.22 -3.34
C LEU A 161 11.00 -12.93 -4.02
N SER A 162 10.00 -12.18 -4.50
CA SER A 162 8.82 -12.72 -5.19
C SER A 162 8.43 -11.86 -6.38
N THR A 163 7.60 -12.41 -7.27
CA THR A 163 6.98 -11.66 -8.38
C THR A 163 6.17 -10.48 -7.86
N LYS A 164 5.47 -10.65 -6.72
CA LYS A 164 4.69 -9.61 -6.08
C LYS A 164 5.58 -8.47 -5.60
N GLU A 165 6.65 -8.77 -4.86
CA GLU A 165 7.60 -7.74 -4.41
C GLU A 165 8.25 -7.01 -5.59
N THR A 166 8.61 -7.74 -6.64
CA THR A 166 9.16 -7.15 -7.86
C THR A 166 8.18 -6.16 -8.49
N ALA A 167 6.90 -6.52 -8.58
CA ALA A 167 5.88 -5.63 -9.11
C ALA A 167 5.70 -4.36 -8.24
N PHE A 168 5.67 -4.50 -6.92
CA PHE A 168 5.60 -3.35 -6.02
C PHE A 168 6.86 -2.48 -6.07
N ALA A 169 8.05 -3.09 -6.17
CA ALA A 169 9.29 -2.33 -6.28
C ALA A 169 9.35 -1.51 -7.58
N ILE A 170 8.92 -2.09 -8.70
CA ILE A 170 8.79 -1.35 -9.95
C ILE A 170 7.78 -0.21 -9.79
N TYR A 171 6.60 -0.48 -9.21
CA TYR A 171 5.58 0.53 -8.95
C TYR A 171 6.08 1.67 -8.06
N GLY A 172 6.86 1.38 -7.02
CA GLY A 172 7.43 2.39 -6.12
C GLY A 172 8.55 3.23 -6.76
N LEU A 173 9.31 2.64 -7.69
CA LEU A 173 10.45 3.29 -8.35
C LEU A 173 10.07 4.03 -9.65
N THR A 174 8.84 3.87 -10.12
CA THR A 174 8.31 4.54 -11.32
C THR A 174 7.25 5.59 -10.96
N ASP A 175 7.03 6.57 -11.84
CA ASP A 175 6.05 7.66 -11.68
C ASP A 175 4.59 7.17 -11.76
#